data_71fae2013a4125face7a13fb8249974d
#
_entry.id   71fae2013a4125face7a13fb8249974d
#
_cell.length_a   1.000
_cell.length_b   1.000
_cell.length_c   1.000
_cell.angle_alpha   90.00
_cell.angle_beta   90.00
_cell.angle_gamma   90.00
#
_symmetry.space_group_name_H-M   'P 1'
#
loop_
_entity.id
_entity.type
_entity.pdbx_description
1 polymer ?
#
loop_
_entity_poly.entity_id
_entity_poly.type
_entity_poly.pdbx_seq_one_letter_code
_entity_poly.pdbx_strand_id
1 'polypeptide(L)'
;MDKALHGVCAKRFVLWTTAGIACAAIAGAMLVAGAAPPRAQDDKKSGDLNAGITIGKQATAKDVGLPIYPGATAHKDPKDENSGANFGLWGGSFGLKLAVLKLDSADSAEKVAAFYRKALAKYGPVLDCSNNNGKPADSGQGSDKSSKLTCGDDKPDAGELLFKAGTKEKQHLVSVKPAGAGVNIDLVYLEARGTEQEAK
;
A
#
# COMPACT_ATOMS: atom_id res chain seq x y z
N MET A 1 -23.00 -4.05 53.81
CA MET A 1 -21.96 -5.10 53.84
C MET A 1 -21.12 -4.89 52.64
N ASP A 2 -20.17 -3.92 52.71
CA ASP A 2 -18.74 -4.07 53.01
C ASP A 2 -18.05 -5.04 52.01
N LYS A 3 -17.10 -4.67 51.20
CA LYS A 3 -15.79 -4.09 51.49
C LYS A 3 -15.14 -3.57 50.21
N ALA A 4 -14.60 -2.36 50.35
CA ALA A 4 -13.54 -1.80 49.53
C ALA A 4 -12.25 -2.60 49.71
N LEU A 5 -11.38 -2.64 48.67
CA LEU A 5 -9.93 -2.79 48.83
C LEU A 5 -9.20 -2.03 47.76
N HIS A 6 -8.50 -1.04 48.23
CA HIS A 6 -7.46 -0.21 47.60
C HIS A 6 -6.25 -1.06 47.22
N GLY A 7 -5.64 -0.76 46.09
CA GLY A 7 -4.33 -1.26 45.70
C GLY A 7 -3.53 -0.18 44.96
N VAL A 8 -2.95 0.72 45.74
CA VAL A 8 -1.93 1.69 45.32
C VAL A 8 -0.58 0.99 45.28
N CYS A 9 0.14 1.07 44.17
CA CYS A 9 1.58 0.81 44.14
C CYS A 9 2.20 1.65 43.05
N ALA A 10 2.68 2.80 43.37
CA ALA A 10 4.06 3.14 43.75
C ALA A 10 5.01 3.28 42.56
N LYS A 11 5.28 4.55 42.30
CA LYS A 11 6.37 5.13 41.48
C LYS A 11 7.73 4.48 41.83
N ARG A 12 8.53 4.18 40.81
CA ARG A 12 9.98 4.13 40.93
C ARG A 12 10.61 5.05 39.88
N PHE A 13 10.97 6.22 40.39
CA PHE A 13 11.97 7.12 39.82
C PHE A 13 13.35 6.46 40.00
N VAL A 14 14.08 6.28 38.93
CA VAL A 14 15.52 6.00 38.99
C VAL A 14 16.24 7.17 38.35
N LEU A 15 16.78 8.03 39.24
CA LEU A 15 17.85 8.99 38.93
C LEU A 15 19.12 8.19 38.64
N TRP A 16 19.76 8.44 37.54
CA TRP A 16 21.18 8.12 37.35
C TRP A 16 21.95 9.40 37.15
N THR A 17 22.85 9.53 38.12
CA THR A 17 23.80 10.63 38.32
C THR A 17 24.95 10.55 37.31
N THR A 18 25.37 11.72 36.93
CA THR A 18 26.59 12.14 36.24
C THR A 18 27.88 11.51 36.80
N ALA A 19 28.76 11.03 35.92
CA ALA A 19 30.20 10.96 36.21
C ALA A 19 30.95 11.37 34.92
N GLY A 20 31.58 12.52 35.01
CA GLY A 20 32.51 13.04 34.02
C GLY A 20 33.85 12.30 34.11
N ILE A 21 34.45 12.07 32.96
CA ILE A 21 35.89 11.79 32.86
C ILE A 21 36.44 12.67 31.73
N ALA A 22 37.26 13.64 32.16
CA ALA A 22 38.18 14.39 31.32
C ALA A 22 39.47 13.57 31.14
N CYS A 23 39.92 13.38 29.90
CA CYS A 23 41.31 13.01 29.61
C CYS A 23 41.78 13.60 28.30
N ALA A 24 42.60 14.62 28.44
CA ALA A 24 43.91 14.87 27.89
C ALA A 24 44.17 14.70 26.40
N ALA A 25 44.54 15.83 25.82
CA ALA A 25 45.18 16.01 24.53
C ALA A 25 46.50 15.24 24.40
N ILE A 26 46.68 14.56 23.26
CA ILE A 26 48.01 14.26 22.72
C ILE A 26 48.03 14.67 21.25
N ALA A 27 48.80 15.72 21.01
CA ALA A 27 49.18 16.13 19.66
C ALA A 27 50.25 15.15 19.15
N GLY A 28 49.98 14.48 18.07
CA GLY A 28 50.93 13.66 17.32
C GLY A 28 50.77 13.92 15.85
N ALA A 29 51.57 14.85 15.31
CA ALA A 29 51.72 15.04 13.88
C ALA A 29 52.50 13.89 13.28
N MET A 30 51.88 13.05 12.45
CA MET A 30 52.61 12.18 11.54
C MET A 30 52.12 12.52 10.10
N LEU A 31 53.03 13.19 9.42
CA LEU A 31 53.06 13.31 7.97
C LEU A 31 53.30 11.90 7.38
N VAL A 32 52.24 11.28 6.83
CA VAL A 32 52.39 10.13 5.94
C VAL A 32 52.05 10.59 4.55
N ALA A 33 53.11 10.65 3.73
CA ALA A 33 53.02 10.93 2.30
C ALA A 33 52.08 9.95 1.60
N GLY A 34 51.22 10.51 0.77
CA GLY A 34 50.17 9.81 0.05
C GLY A 34 50.67 8.75 -0.92
N ALA A 35 50.11 7.59 -0.83
CA ALA A 35 49.89 6.71 -1.96
C ALA A 35 48.42 6.72 -2.27
N ALA A 36 48.00 7.41 -3.30
CA ALA A 36 46.66 7.30 -3.85
C ALA A 36 46.46 5.86 -4.32
N PRO A 37 45.39 5.19 -3.89
CA PRO A 37 45.05 3.89 -4.47
C PRO A 37 44.71 4.08 -5.95
N PRO A 38 45.12 3.15 -6.84
CA PRO A 38 44.73 3.22 -8.22
C PRO A 38 43.22 3.14 -8.31
N ARG A 39 42.59 4.16 -8.86
CA ARG A 39 41.20 4.09 -9.32
C ARG A 39 41.17 3.02 -10.41
N ALA A 40 40.70 1.85 -10.06
CA ALA A 40 40.18 0.91 -11.02
C ALA A 40 38.96 1.59 -11.69
N GLN A 41 39.19 2.16 -12.86
CA GLN A 41 38.12 2.45 -13.80
C GLN A 41 37.67 1.11 -14.34
N ASP A 42 36.70 0.51 -13.69
CA ASP A 42 35.87 -0.50 -14.30
C ASP A 42 34.89 0.21 -15.23
N ASP A 43 35.37 0.56 -16.42
CA ASP A 43 34.52 0.83 -17.57
C ASP A 43 33.81 -0.47 -18.02
N LYS A 44 33.00 -1.03 -17.15
CA LYS A 44 31.91 -1.91 -17.55
C LYS A 44 30.78 -1.02 -18.02
N LYS A 45 30.73 -0.84 -19.33
CA LYS A 45 29.54 -0.50 -20.11
C LYS A 45 28.51 -1.63 -19.86
N SER A 46 27.97 -1.69 -18.65
CA SER A 46 26.75 -2.45 -18.37
C SER A 46 25.64 -1.64 -19.02
N GLY A 47 25.04 -2.21 -20.06
CA GLY A 47 23.82 -1.67 -20.62
C GLY A 47 22.87 -1.36 -19.45
N ASP A 48 22.35 -0.13 -19.42
CA ASP A 48 21.48 0.38 -18.39
C ASP A 48 20.22 -0.50 -18.29
N LEU A 49 20.32 -1.61 -17.58
CA LEU A 49 19.15 -2.30 -17.04
C LEU A 49 18.69 -1.44 -15.86
N ASN A 50 17.99 -0.36 -16.17
CA ASN A 50 17.35 0.49 -15.18
C ASN A 50 16.17 -0.30 -14.58
N ALA A 51 16.49 -1.23 -13.68
CA ALA A 51 15.54 -2.07 -12.99
C ALA A 51 15.59 -1.77 -11.48
N GLY A 52 14.44 -1.72 -10.84
CA GLY A 52 14.36 -1.45 -9.41
C GLY A 52 13.15 -2.09 -8.77
N ILE A 53 13.26 -2.34 -7.46
CA ILE A 53 12.19 -2.85 -6.61
C ILE A 53 12.01 -1.87 -5.45
N THR A 54 10.78 -1.47 -5.20
CA THR A 54 10.40 -0.69 -4.01
C THR A 54 9.39 -1.49 -3.20
N ILE A 55 9.65 -1.63 -1.91
CA ILE A 55 8.72 -2.26 -0.96
C ILE A 55 8.51 -1.30 0.19
N GLY A 56 7.27 -0.86 0.39
CA GLY A 56 6.86 -0.02 1.50
C GLY A 56 5.86 -0.75 2.40
N LYS A 57 6.03 -0.63 3.71
CA LYS A 57 5.16 -1.31 4.69
C LYS A 57 3.80 -0.64 4.89
N GLN A 58 3.61 0.58 4.38
CA GLN A 58 2.35 1.32 4.50
C GLN A 58 2.04 2.02 3.20
N ALA A 59 0.80 1.87 2.74
CA ALA A 59 0.23 2.70 1.69
C ALA A 59 -0.61 3.82 2.31
N THR A 60 -0.69 4.93 1.62
CA THR A 60 -1.50 6.09 1.99
C THR A 60 -2.65 6.30 1.00
N ALA A 61 -3.61 7.17 1.36
CA ALA A 61 -4.66 7.59 0.43
C ALA A 61 -4.11 8.14 -0.90
N LYS A 62 -2.92 8.77 -0.86
CA LYS A 62 -2.23 9.29 -2.06
C LYS A 62 -1.70 8.17 -2.95
N ASP A 63 -1.19 7.08 -2.35
CA ASP A 63 -0.65 5.95 -3.09
C ASP A 63 -1.74 5.17 -3.82
N VAL A 64 -2.89 4.96 -3.18
CA VAL A 64 -4.07 4.31 -3.78
C VAL A 64 -4.90 5.27 -4.64
N GLY A 65 -4.68 6.58 -4.53
CA GLY A 65 -5.39 7.60 -5.31
C GLY A 65 -6.85 7.80 -4.92
N LEU A 66 -7.34 7.21 -3.84
CA LEU A 66 -8.71 7.30 -3.35
C LEU A 66 -8.75 8.02 -2.00
N PRO A 67 -9.82 8.78 -1.71
CA PRO A 67 -9.99 9.42 -0.41
C PRO A 67 -10.26 8.37 0.68
N ILE A 68 -9.85 8.68 1.93
CA ILE A 68 -10.28 7.90 3.09
C ILE A 68 -11.76 8.21 3.36
N TYR A 69 -12.55 7.18 3.64
CA TYR A 69 -13.95 7.33 4.03
C TYR A 69 -14.03 8.11 5.35
N PRO A 70 -14.92 9.12 5.47
CA PRO A 70 -15.06 9.88 6.71
C PRO A 70 -15.35 8.98 7.92
N GLY A 71 -14.54 9.10 8.96
CA GLY A 71 -14.64 8.28 10.16
C GLY A 71 -14.03 6.87 10.06
N ALA A 72 -13.47 6.49 8.91
CA ALA A 72 -12.73 5.24 8.80
C ALA A 72 -11.37 5.34 9.51
N THR A 73 -10.96 4.24 10.10
CA THR A 73 -9.66 4.08 10.77
C THR A 73 -8.81 3.02 10.04
N ALA A 74 -7.50 3.08 10.24
CA ALA A 74 -6.62 2.07 9.70
C ALA A 74 -6.96 0.69 10.27
N HIS A 75 -7.14 -0.30 9.41
CA HIS A 75 -7.39 -1.68 9.83
C HIS A 75 -6.18 -2.23 10.58
N LYS A 76 -6.40 -2.85 11.72
CA LYS A 76 -5.36 -3.50 12.53
C LYS A 76 -5.58 -5.00 12.50
N ASP A 77 -4.77 -5.71 11.75
CA ASP A 77 -4.74 -7.17 11.83
C ASP A 77 -4.00 -7.60 13.10
N PRO A 78 -4.53 -8.53 13.91
CA PRO A 78 -3.84 -9.04 15.10
C PRO A 78 -2.48 -9.68 14.83
N LYS A 79 -2.22 -10.09 13.59
CA LYS A 79 -0.98 -10.73 13.14
C LYS A 79 -0.04 -9.80 12.38
N ASP A 80 -0.54 -8.66 11.91
CA ASP A 80 0.23 -7.70 11.13
C ASP A 80 -0.23 -6.27 11.49
N GLU A 81 0.66 -5.50 12.09
CA GLU A 81 0.39 -4.10 12.46
C GLU A 81 0.25 -3.17 11.24
N ASN A 82 0.48 -3.68 10.03
CA ASN A 82 0.44 -2.89 8.80
C ASN A 82 -0.98 -2.84 8.22
N SER A 83 -1.57 -1.67 8.18
CA SER A 83 -2.86 -1.41 7.52
C SER A 83 -2.76 -1.28 5.99
N GLY A 84 -1.62 -1.58 5.40
CA GLY A 84 -1.43 -1.46 3.96
C GLY A 84 -0.04 -1.84 3.50
N ALA A 85 0.12 -1.99 2.19
CA ALA A 85 1.37 -2.30 1.54
C ALA A 85 1.54 -1.47 0.25
N ASN A 86 2.79 -1.14 -0.07
CA ASN A 86 3.16 -0.48 -1.32
C ASN A 86 4.30 -1.27 -1.95
N PHE A 87 4.10 -1.71 -3.18
CA PHE A 87 5.06 -2.49 -3.95
C PHE A 87 5.27 -1.87 -5.32
N GLY A 88 6.52 -1.77 -5.76
CA GLY A 88 6.88 -1.31 -7.09
C GLY A 88 8.00 -2.16 -7.67
N LEU A 89 7.86 -2.56 -8.91
CA LEU A 89 8.87 -3.25 -9.71
C LEU A 89 8.94 -2.60 -11.09
N TRP A 90 10.13 -2.29 -11.55
CA TRP A 90 10.33 -1.74 -12.89
C TRP A 90 11.64 -2.23 -13.51
N GLY A 91 11.64 -2.32 -14.82
CA GLY A 91 12.82 -2.71 -15.61
C GLY A 91 12.55 -2.58 -17.11
N GLY A 92 13.35 -1.78 -17.81
CA GLY A 92 13.15 -1.52 -19.24
C GLY A 92 11.76 -0.96 -19.53
N SER A 93 11.01 -1.63 -20.40
CA SER A 93 9.62 -1.27 -20.74
C SER A 93 8.57 -1.79 -19.73
N PHE A 94 8.95 -2.70 -18.85
CA PHE A 94 8.07 -3.31 -17.85
C PHE A 94 7.96 -2.42 -16.61
N GLY A 95 6.77 -2.37 -16.01
CA GLY A 95 6.54 -1.74 -14.71
C GLY A 95 5.30 -2.29 -14.04
N LEU A 96 5.41 -2.59 -12.74
CA LEU A 96 4.30 -2.98 -11.88
C LEU A 96 4.31 -2.12 -10.63
N LYS A 97 3.19 -1.51 -10.30
CA LYS A 97 2.96 -0.81 -9.03
C LYS A 97 1.68 -1.33 -8.40
N LEU A 98 1.76 -1.72 -7.15
CA LEU A 98 0.63 -2.14 -6.33
C LEU A 98 0.65 -1.33 -5.03
N ALA A 99 -0.47 -0.69 -4.71
CA ALA A 99 -0.68 -0.09 -3.40
C ALA A 99 -2.00 -0.61 -2.81
N VAL A 100 -1.97 -1.03 -1.56
CA VAL A 100 -3.14 -1.53 -0.83
C VAL A 100 -3.25 -0.78 0.48
N LEU A 101 -4.44 -0.26 0.78
CA LEU A 101 -4.75 0.39 2.05
C LEU A 101 -6.02 -0.24 2.62
N LYS A 102 -5.92 -0.74 3.84
CA LYS A 102 -7.02 -1.38 4.56
C LYS A 102 -7.56 -0.48 5.65
N LEU A 103 -8.86 -0.33 5.69
CA LEU A 103 -9.57 0.54 6.63
C LEU A 103 -10.76 -0.19 7.25
N ASP A 104 -11.16 0.29 8.42
CA ASP A 104 -12.38 -0.14 9.12
C ASP A 104 -13.35 1.04 9.22
N SER A 105 -14.64 0.77 9.09
CA SER A 105 -15.70 1.75 9.33
C SER A 105 -16.86 1.12 10.09
N ALA A 106 -17.48 1.90 10.98
CA ALA A 106 -18.70 1.50 11.67
C ALA A 106 -19.98 1.72 10.84
N ASP A 107 -19.86 2.37 9.67
CA ASP A 107 -21.00 2.60 8.79
C ASP A 107 -21.38 1.33 8.00
N SER A 108 -22.60 1.33 7.43
CA SER A 108 -23.07 0.21 6.62
C SER A 108 -22.35 0.09 5.28
N ALA A 109 -22.30 -1.12 4.74
CA ALA A 109 -21.66 -1.40 3.44
C ALA A 109 -22.23 -0.54 2.31
N GLU A 110 -23.54 -0.28 2.31
CA GLU A 110 -24.21 0.52 1.27
C GLU A 110 -23.76 1.98 1.30
N LYS A 111 -23.61 2.58 2.50
CA LYS A 111 -23.12 3.96 2.65
C LYS A 111 -21.70 4.10 2.14
N VAL A 112 -20.84 3.19 2.57
CA VAL A 112 -19.43 3.15 2.17
C VAL A 112 -19.31 2.92 0.67
N ALA A 113 -20.07 1.96 0.11
CA ALA A 113 -20.10 1.67 -1.32
C ALA A 113 -20.54 2.89 -2.14
N ALA A 114 -21.59 3.60 -1.70
CA ALA A 114 -22.08 4.80 -2.39
C ALA A 114 -21.01 5.92 -2.44
N PHE A 115 -20.25 6.09 -1.37
CA PHE A 115 -19.13 7.03 -1.32
C PHE A 115 -18.03 6.66 -2.32
N TYR A 116 -17.59 5.39 -2.31
CA TYR A 116 -16.50 4.97 -3.19
C TYR A 116 -16.90 4.85 -4.65
N ARG A 117 -18.15 4.53 -4.98
CA ARG A 117 -18.64 4.62 -6.38
C ARG A 117 -18.46 6.04 -6.92
N LYS A 118 -18.78 7.08 -6.13
CA LYS A 118 -18.54 8.48 -6.53
C LYS A 118 -17.05 8.80 -6.65
N ALA A 119 -16.24 8.32 -5.71
CA ALA A 119 -14.79 8.54 -5.74
C ALA A 119 -14.11 7.87 -6.94
N LEU A 120 -14.56 6.68 -7.31
CA LEU A 120 -14.06 5.90 -8.46
C LEU A 120 -14.45 6.52 -9.80
N ALA A 121 -15.59 7.20 -9.87
CA ALA A 121 -16.11 7.78 -11.13
C ALA A 121 -15.14 8.76 -11.81
N LYS A 122 -14.19 9.36 -11.05
CA LYS A 122 -13.14 10.22 -11.62
C LYS A 122 -12.13 9.47 -12.50
N TYR A 123 -12.06 8.14 -12.38
CA TYR A 123 -11.16 7.29 -13.17
C TYR A 123 -11.82 6.64 -14.38
N GLY A 124 -13.11 6.87 -14.59
CA GLY A 124 -13.90 6.34 -15.70
C GLY A 124 -15.17 5.62 -15.23
N PRO A 125 -15.79 4.85 -16.13
CA PRO A 125 -16.96 4.04 -15.80
C PRO A 125 -16.64 3.08 -14.64
N VAL A 126 -17.51 3.05 -13.63
CA VAL A 126 -17.36 2.16 -12.49
C VAL A 126 -18.04 0.84 -12.79
N LEU A 127 -17.26 -0.25 -12.73
CA LEU A 127 -17.75 -1.61 -12.82
C LEU A 127 -18.16 -2.11 -11.44
N ASP A 128 -19.34 -2.68 -11.33
CA ASP A 128 -19.79 -3.40 -10.14
C ASP A 128 -19.55 -4.90 -10.35
N CYS A 129 -18.59 -5.43 -9.63
CA CYS A 129 -18.17 -6.83 -9.70
C CYS A 129 -18.68 -7.65 -8.51
N SER A 130 -19.55 -7.09 -7.67
CA SER A 130 -20.02 -7.70 -6.42
C SER A 130 -20.73 -9.04 -6.61
N ASN A 131 -21.47 -9.20 -7.74
CA ASN A 131 -22.22 -10.42 -8.07
C ASN A 131 -21.57 -11.19 -9.21
N ASN A 132 -20.25 -11.10 -9.34
CA ASN A 132 -19.54 -11.72 -10.45
C ASN A 132 -19.43 -13.24 -10.27
N ASN A 133 -20.43 -13.96 -10.74
CA ASN A 133 -20.42 -15.43 -10.81
C ASN A 133 -19.49 -15.95 -11.93
N GLY A 134 -18.40 -15.25 -12.24
CA GLY A 134 -17.47 -15.60 -13.31
C GLY A 134 -17.94 -15.25 -14.71
N LYS A 135 -19.06 -14.53 -14.86
CA LYS A 135 -19.46 -13.93 -16.13
C LYS A 135 -18.82 -12.55 -16.28
N PRO A 136 -18.17 -12.25 -17.41
CA PRO A 136 -17.78 -10.87 -17.71
C PRO A 136 -19.03 -9.99 -17.65
N ALA A 137 -19.07 -9.01 -16.77
CA ALA A 137 -20.13 -8.01 -16.81
C ALA A 137 -20.05 -7.32 -18.17
N ASP A 138 -21.06 -7.53 -18.99
CA ASP A 138 -21.20 -6.90 -20.32
C ASP A 138 -21.57 -5.42 -20.10
N SER A 139 -20.59 -4.63 -19.73
CA SER A 139 -20.74 -3.20 -19.52
C SER A 139 -20.37 -2.45 -20.78
N GLY A 140 -21.38 -2.29 -21.66
CA GLY A 140 -21.49 -1.18 -22.59
C GLY A 140 -20.42 -1.07 -23.70
N GLN A 141 -20.90 -1.01 -24.92
CA GLN A 141 -20.27 -0.65 -26.19
C GLN A 141 -19.11 0.35 -26.06
N GLY A 142 -17.87 -0.15 -26.26
CA GLY A 142 -16.69 0.65 -26.54
C GLY A 142 -15.78 -0.15 -27.46
N SER A 143 -15.42 0.43 -28.59
CA SER A 143 -14.81 -0.20 -29.75
C SER A 143 -13.36 -0.65 -29.65
N ASP A 144 -12.73 -0.59 -28.46
CA ASP A 144 -11.38 -1.12 -28.21
C ASP A 144 -11.43 -2.23 -27.17
N LYS A 145 -11.44 -3.46 -27.64
CA LYS A 145 -11.54 -4.67 -26.80
C LYS A 145 -10.28 -4.95 -25.95
N SER A 146 -9.14 -4.34 -26.27
CA SER A 146 -7.85 -4.64 -25.61
C SER A 146 -7.63 -3.89 -24.29
N SER A 147 -8.10 -2.66 -24.17
CA SER A 147 -7.87 -1.81 -22.97
C SER A 147 -9.05 -1.75 -21.99
N LYS A 148 -10.18 -2.38 -22.34
CA LYS A 148 -11.39 -2.31 -21.51
C LYS A 148 -11.23 -3.11 -20.21
N LEU A 149 -11.46 -2.46 -19.09
CA LEU A 149 -11.51 -3.10 -17.77
C LEU A 149 -12.74 -4.01 -17.69
N THR A 150 -12.57 -5.19 -17.11
CA THR A 150 -13.64 -6.18 -16.86
C THR A 150 -13.54 -6.69 -15.43
N CYS A 151 -14.59 -7.31 -14.92
CA CYS A 151 -14.53 -8.01 -13.65
C CYS A 151 -13.64 -9.27 -13.72
N GLY A 152 -13.44 -9.82 -14.92
CA GLY A 152 -12.57 -10.98 -15.11
C GLY A 152 -12.96 -12.15 -14.23
N ASP A 153 -11.94 -12.72 -13.55
CA ASP A 153 -12.09 -13.85 -12.64
C ASP A 153 -12.24 -13.42 -11.16
N ASP A 154 -12.60 -12.14 -10.92
CA ASP A 154 -12.84 -11.68 -9.55
C ASP A 154 -13.94 -12.47 -8.89
N LYS A 155 -13.67 -12.96 -7.70
CA LYS A 155 -14.60 -13.74 -6.89
C LYS A 155 -14.73 -13.09 -5.52
N PRO A 156 -15.59 -12.07 -5.39
CA PRO A 156 -15.85 -11.47 -4.08
C PRO A 156 -16.47 -12.52 -3.15
N ASP A 157 -16.20 -12.39 -1.87
CA ASP A 157 -16.81 -13.21 -0.85
C ASP A 157 -18.32 -12.94 -0.74
N ALA A 158 -19.06 -13.82 -0.10
CA ALA A 158 -20.50 -13.63 0.11
C ALA A 158 -20.75 -12.32 0.89
N GLY A 159 -21.55 -11.41 0.30
CA GLY A 159 -21.88 -10.11 0.86
C GLY A 159 -20.80 -9.03 0.67
N GLU A 160 -19.68 -9.34 0.06
CA GLU A 160 -18.65 -8.37 -0.32
C GLU A 160 -19.09 -7.57 -1.54
N LEU A 161 -18.93 -6.25 -1.47
CA LEU A 161 -19.15 -5.33 -2.59
C LEU A 161 -17.82 -4.97 -3.22
N LEU A 162 -17.65 -5.27 -4.51
CA LEU A 162 -16.41 -5.03 -5.25
C LEU A 162 -16.65 -4.10 -6.43
N PHE A 163 -15.89 -3.00 -6.46
CA PHE A 163 -15.96 -1.99 -7.53
C PHE A 163 -14.58 -1.78 -8.15
N LYS A 164 -14.58 -1.56 -9.48
CA LYS A 164 -13.38 -1.23 -10.25
C LYS A 164 -13.61 -0.04 -11.15
N ALA A 165 -12.55 0.76 -11.35
CA ALA A 165 -12.53 1.81 -12.37
C ALA A 165 -11.12 2.00 -12.91
N GLY A 166 -11.01 2.52 -14.15
CA GLY A 166 -9.74 2.75 -14.85
C GLY A 166 -9.62 1.94 -16.12
N THR A 167 -8.40 1.54 -16.44
CA THR A 167 -8.04 0.68 -17.59
C THR A 167 -7.38 -0.61 -17.12
N LYS A 168 -7.09 -1.54 -18.02
CA LYS A 168 -6.35 -2.76 -17.68
C LYS A 168 -4.98 -2.47 -17.10
N GLU A 169 -4.32 -1.41 -17.58
CA GLU A 169 -2.98 -1.00 -17.15
C GLU A 169 -2.98 -0.19 -15.86
N LYS A 170 -4.10 0.50 -15.56
CA LYS A 170 -4.25 1.37 -14.39
C LYS A 170 -5.62 1.20 -13.77
N GLN A 171 -5.69 0.48 -12.66
CA GLN A 171 -6.93 0.11 -12.01
C GLN A 171 -6.99 0.65 -10.59
N HIS A 172 -8.16 1.13 -10.23
CA HIS A 172 -8.53 1.38 -8.84
C HIS A 172 -9.63 0.40 -8.46
N LEU A 173 -9.42 -0.34 -7.38
CA LEU A 173 -10.38 -1.30 -6.86
C LEU A 173 -10.78 -0.89 -5.45
N VAL A 174 -12.02 -1.11 -5.12
CA VAL A 174 -12.55 -0.95 -3.77
C VAL A 174 -13.35 -2.18 -3.42
N SER A 175 -12.94 -2.87 -2.35
CA SER A 175 -13.72 -3.91 -1.71
C SER A 175 -14.32 -3.36 -0.41
N VAL A 176 -15.60 -3.67 -0.16
CA VAL A 176 -16.30 -3.36 1.07
C VAL A 176 -16.92 -4.65 1.59
N LYS A 177 -16.37 -5.17 2.68
CA LYS A 177 -16.72 -6.45 3.26
C LYS A 177 -17.40 -6.25 4.62
N PRO A 178 -18.61 -6.80 4.85
CA PRO A 178 -19.23 -6.75 6.16
C PRO A 178 -18.33 -7.40 7.23
N ALA A 179 -18.17 -6.72 8.36
CA ALA A 179 -17.34 -7.16 9.48
C ALA A 179 -17.99 -6.79 10.81
N GLY A 180 -18.64 -7.74 11.45
CA GLY A 180 -19.38 -7.48 12.69
C GLY A 180 -20.48 -6.42 12.51
N ALA A 181 -20.40 -5.32 13.27
CA ALA A 181 -21.36 -4.22 13.20
C ALA A 181 -21.01 -3.15 12.13
N GLY A 182 -19.86 -3.30 11.46
CA GLY A 182 -19.35 -2.36 10.47
C GLY A 182 -18.83 -3.07 9.23
N VAL A 183 -17.81 -2.49 8.60
CA VAL A 183 -17.19 -3.00 7.37
C VAL A 183 -15.68 -2.88 7.39
N ASN A 184 -15.00 -3.83 6.77
CA ASN A 184 -13.63 -3.67 6.30
C ASN A 184 -13.65 -3.11 4.87
N ILE A 185 -12.71 -2.22 4.56
CA ILE A 185 -12.59 -1.54 3.28
C ILE A 185 -11.18 -1.76 2.77
N ASP A 186 -11.03 -2.39 1.61
CA ASP A 186 -9.75 -2.51 0.94
C ASP A 186 -9.73 -1.57 -0.27
N LEU A 187 -8.78 -0.63 -0.26
CA LEU A 187 -8.50 0.27 -1.36
C LEU A 187 -7.24 -0.19 -2.07
N VAL A 188 -7.35 -0.47 -3.37
CA VAL A 188 -6.24 -1.01 -4.15
C VAL A 188 -6.00 -0.15 -5.39
N TYR A 189 -4.74 0.17 -5.64
CA TYR A 189 -4.25 0.70 -6.89
C TYR A 189 -3.29 -0.29 -7.54
N LEU A 190 -3.56 -0.62 -8.80
CA LEU A 190 -2.70 -1.45 -9.63
C LEU A 190 -2.33 -0.69 -10.91
N GLU A 191 -1.03 -0.58 -11.18
CA GLU A 191 -0.51 -0.11 -12.47
C GLU A 191 0.46 -1.15 -13.02
N ALA A 192 0.21 -1.60 -14.25
CA ALA A 192 1.06 -2.51 -14.98
C ALA A 192 1.37 -1.94 -16.37
N ARG A 193 2.63 -1.98 -16.78
CA ARG A 193 3.11 -1.53 -18.09
C ARG A 193 3.94 -2.62 -18.73
N GLY A 194 3.88 -2.70 -20.06
CA GLY A 194 4.70 -3.66 -20.80
C GLY A 194 4.32 -5.12 -20.62
N THR A 195 3.08 -5.41 -20.19
CA THR A 195 2.57 -6.79 -20.04
C THR A 195 2.00 -7.36 -21.34
N GLU A 196 1.80 -6.54 -22.36
CA GLU A 196 1.38 -7.01 -23.67
C GLU A 196 2.60 -7.44 -24.50
N GLN A 197 3.12 -8.63 -24.23
CA GLN A 197 3.82 -9.38 -25.28
C GLN A 197 2.71 -10.08 -26.07
N GLU A 198 2.45 -9.58 -27.27
CA GLU A 198 1.65 -10.27 -28.26
C GLU A 198 2.22 -11.69 -28.41
N ALA A 199 1.43 -12.67 -28.00
CA ALA A 199 1.67 -14.06 -28.37
C ALA A 199 1.48 -14.14 -29.90
N LYS A 200 2.60 -14.13 -30.62
CA LYS A 200 2.68 -14.32 -32.07
C LYS A 200 2.64 -15.81 -32.38
#